data_f3608ed40c6488e2c94cdafeaaa5aa53
#
_entry.id   f3608ed40c6488e2c94cdafeaaa5aa53
#
_cell.length_a   1.000
_cell.length_b   1.000
_cell.length_c   1.000
_cell.angle_alpha   90.00
_cell.angle_beta   90.00
_cell.angle_gamma   90.00
#
_symmetry.space_group_name_H-M   'P 1'
#
loop_
_entity.id
_entity.type
_entity.pdbx_description
1 polymer ?
#
loop_
_entity_poly.entity_id
_entity_poly.type
_entity_poly.pdbx_seq_one_letter_code
_entity_poly.pdbx_strand_id
1 'polypeptide(L)'
;DVPYYNIFTLPKNGESGGVPSGTEAYYSYDFANIHFLSLDSYGKDSSRYSIFDTTGPQVQWIKRDLAANTQKWTIAYMHHPPYTSGSHSSENEPDLKAIRERFIRILERYGVDMIICGHSHVYERSYFLNGYYTNYSTFNLATHTKSTSTGKYDNTANSCPFIKTEDKAT
;
A
#
# COMPACT_ATOMS: atom_id res chain seq x y z
N ASP A 1 22.77 1.85 -16.43
CA ASP A 1 21.51 1.10 -16.53
C ASP A 1 21.36 0.18 -15.31
N VAL A 2 20.19 0.18 -14.72
CA VAL A 2 19.84 -0.72 -13.61
C VAL A 2 19.51 -2.08 -14.19
N PRO A 3 20.15 -3.19 -13.77
CA PRO A 3 19.91 -4.53 -14.32
C PRO A 3 18.42 -4.95 -14.33
N TYR A 4 17.66 -4.45 -13.39
CA TYR A 4 16.20 -4.67 -13.29
C TYR A 4 15.47 -4.41 -14.61
N TYR A 5 15.69 -3.27 -15.26
CA TYR A 5 15.03 -2.91 -16.52
C TYR A 5 15.51 -3.68 -17.73
N ASN A 6 16.63 -4.40 -17.61
CA ASN A 6 17.14 -5.27 -18.65
C ASN A 6 16.65 -6.73 -18.54
N ILE A 7 16.15 -7.10 -17.34
CA ILE A 7 15.74 -8.47 -17.03
C ILE A 7 14.22 -8.61 -17.08
N PHE A 8 13.50 -7.59 -16.63
CA PHE A 8 12.03 -7.62 -16.53
C PHE A 8 11.40 -6.70 -17.57
N THR A 9 10.25 -7.13 -18.08
CA THR A 9 9.34 -6.30 -18.87
C THR A 9 8.03 -6.16 -18.13
N LEU A 10 7.73 -4.98 -17.65
CA LEU A 10 6.61 -4.70 -16.76
C LEU A 10 5.59 -3.75 -17.42
N PRO A 11 4.32 -3.79 -17.04
CA PRO A 11 3.23 -3.11 -17.75
C PRO A 11 3.23 -1.60 -17.53
N LYS A 12 4.13 -0.87 -18.17
CA LYS A 12 4.26 0.58 -18.04
C LYS A 12 3.27 1.41 -18.86
N ASN A 13 2.63 0.78 -19.85
CA ASN A 13 1.68 1.45 -20.75
C ASN A 13 0.22 1.05 -20.46
N GLY A 14 -0.04 0.41 -19.33
CA GLY A 14 -1.37 -0.06 -18.96
C GLY A 14 -1.82 -1.33 -19.68
N GLU A 15 -0.88 -2.13 -20.18
CA GLU A 15 -1.15 -3.33 -21.02
C GLU A 15 -1.92 -4.41 -20.27
N SER A 16 -1.84 -4.40 -18.95
CA SER A 16 -2.47 -5.41 -18.07
C SER A 16 -3.58 -4.83 -17.19
N GLY A 17 -4.09 -3.66 -17.51
CA GLY A 17 -5.03 -2.89 -16.71
C GLY A 17 -4.37 -1.70 -16.00
N GLY A 18 -5.20 -0.76 -15.54
CA GLY A 18 -4.73 0.48 -14.92
C GLY A 18 -4.34 1.58 -15.88
N VAL A 19 -3.85 2.66 -15.33
CA VAL A 19 -3.43 3.85 -16.05
C VAL A 19 -1.93 3.77 -16.37
N PRO A 20 -1.49 4.07 -17.60
CA PRO A 20 -0.08 4.10 -17.94
C PRO A 20 0.77 4.90 -16.94
N SER A 21 1.79 4.28 -16.38
CA SER A 21 2.77 4.93 -15.51
C SER A 21 3.91 5.59 -16.32
N GLY A 22 4.18 5.04 -17.51
CA GLY A 22 5.29 5.42 -18.35
C GLY A 22 6.65 4.88 -17.88
N THR A 23 6.67 4.07 -16.82
CA THR A 23 7.90 3.50 -16.24
C THR A 23 7.66 2.08 -15.72
N GLU A 24 8.70 1.29 -15.66
CA GLU A 24 8.68 -0.04 -15.04
C GLU A 24 9.01 -0.01 -13.55
N ALA A 25 9.34 1.16 -13.00
CA ALA A 25 9.64 1.34 -11.58
C ALA A 25 8.40 1.19 -10.69
N TYR A 26 7.27 1.64 -11.19
CA TYR A 26 5.97 1.48 -10.56
C TYR A 26 4.90 1.35 -11.64
N TYR A 27 3.92 0.51 -11.40
CA TYR A 27 2.87 0.18 -12.36
C TYR A 27 1.67 -0.46 -11.66
N SER A 28 0.57 -0.62 -12.39
CA SER A 28 -0.60 -1.36 -11.96
C SER A 28 -0.99 -2.43 -12.97
N TYR A 29 -1.74 -3.41 -12.50
CA TYR A 29 -2.34 -4.44 -13.33
C TYR A 29 -3.57 -5.04 -12.65
N ASP A 30 -4.46 -5.61 -13.46
CA ASP A 30 -5.65 -6.27 -12.99
C ASP A 30 -5.49 -7.80 -13.09
N PHE A 31 -5.93 -8.48 -12.07
CA PHE A 31 -6.09 -9.93 -12.08
C PHE A 31 -7.42 -10.33 -11.46
N ALA A 32 -8.28 -10.96 -12.24
CA ALA A 32 -9.66 -11.25 -11.86
C ALA A 32 -10.40 -9.97 -11.42
N ASN A 33 -10.85 -9.89 -10.18
CA ASN A 33 -11.55 -8.75 -9.61
C ASN A 33 -10.66 -7.91 -8.65
N ILE A 34 -9.34 -8.00 -8.85
CA ILE A 34 -8.35 -7.31 -8.01
C ILE A 34 -7.51 -6.39 -8.89
N HIS A 35 -7.35 -5.17 -8.44
CA HIS A 35 -6.39 -4.20 -8.95
C HIS A 35 -5.14 -4.19 -8.09
N PHE A 36 -3.98 -4.41 -8.69
CA PHE A 36 -2.69 -4.43 -8.02
C PHE A 36 -1.88 -3.20 -8.37
N LEU A 37 -1.25 -2.59 -7.36
CA LEU A 37 -0.26 -1.53 -7.53
C LEU A 37 1.10 -2.01 -7.04
N SER A 38 2.08 -2.02 -7.94
CA SER A 38 3.51 -2.18 -7.62
C SER A 38 4.12 -0.81 -7.43
N LEU A 39 4.64 -0.52 -6.24
CA LEU A 39 5.08 0.82 -5.87
C LEU A 39 6.58 0.85 -5.54
N ASP A 40 7.28 1.84 -6.05
CA ASP A 40 8.65 2.15 -5.65
C ASP A 40 8.66 2.98 -4.36
N SER A 41 8.86 2.33 -3.23
CA SER A 41 8.92 3.00 -1.94
C SER A 41 10.25 3.70 -1.66
N TYR A 42 11.28 3.45 -2.46
CA TYR A 42 12.52 4.22 -2.41
C TYR A 42 12.38 5.60 -3.06
N GLY A 43 11.60 5.68 -4.14
CA GLY A 43 11.34 6.92 -4.85
C GLY A 43 12.57 7.60 -5.43
N LYS A 44 13.68 6.88 -5.58
CA LYS A 44 14.96 7.44 -6.05
C LYS A 44 15.29 7.09 -7.49
N ASP A 45 14.42 6.37 -8.14
CA ASP A 45 14.73 5.66 -9.37
C ASP A 45 14.91 6.55 -10.59
N SER A 46 14.43 7.63 -10.68
CA SER A 46 14.66 8.63 -11.75
C SER A 46 14.14 9.99 -11.32
N SER A 47 13.53 10.05 -10.16
CA SER A 47 12.90 11.25 -9.69
C SER A 47 13.55 11.73 -8.41
N ARG A 48 13.55 13.01 -8.23
CA ARG A 48 13.96 13.68 -7.02
C ARG A 48 12.94 13.50 -5.89
N TYR A 49 11.91 12.70 -6.13
CA TYR A 49 10.73 12.61 -5.27
C TYR A 49 10.64 11.24 -4.62
N SER A 50 10.65 11.21 -3.30
CA SER A 50 10.31 10.02 -2.55
C SER A 50 8.78 9.77 -2.57
N ILE A 51 8.36 8.54 -2.27
CA ILE A 51 6.94 8.17 -2.24
C ILE A 51 6.11 9.01 -1.26
N PHE A 52 6.74 9.57 -0.25
CA PHE A 52 6.10 10.49 0.70
C PHE A 52 6.03 11.95 0.22
N ASP A 53 6.60 12.28 -0.95
CA ASP A 53 6.32 13.53 -1.63
C ASP A 53 5.01 13.42 -2.39
N THR A 54 3.95 13.94 -1.79
CA THR A 54 2.59 13.82 -2.32
C THR A 54 2.33 14.59 -3.61
N THR A 55 3.30 15.36 -4.08
CA THR A 55 3.30 16.09 -5.36
C THR A 55 4.13 15.38 -6.44
N GLY A 56 4.91 14.38 -6.05
CA GLY A 56 5.79 13.64 -6.95
C GLY A 56 5.05 12.84 -8.02
N PRO A 57 5.73 12.51 -9.14
CA PRO A 57 5.12 11.85 -10.30
C PRO A 57 4.41 10.54 -9.95
N GLN A 58 5.03 9.70 -9.13
CA GLN A 58 4.44 8.42 -8.73
C GLN A 58 3.13 8.63 -7.96
N VAL A 59 3.10 9.54 -6.99
CA VAL A 59 1.90 9.78 -6.20
C VAL A 59 0.79 10.41 -7.05
N GLN A 60 1.13 11.29 -7.99
CA GLN A 60 0.14 11.82 -8.92
C GLN A 60 -0.40 10.75 -9.87
N TRP A 61 0.44 9.81 -10.31
CA TRP A 61 0.00 8.65 -11.07
C TRP A 61 -0.92 7.76 -10.23
N ILE A 62 -0.54 7.39 -9.00
CA ILE A 62 -1.36 6.58 -8.08
C ILE A 62 -2.77 7.16 -7.94
N LYS A 63 -2.88 8.48 -7.75
CA LYS A 63 -4.18 9.14 -7.62
C LYS A 63 -5.05 8.99 -8.88
N ARG A 64 -4.45 9.10 -10.07
CA ARG A 64 -5.18 8.92 -11.34
C ARG A 64 -5.58 7.46 -11.54
N ASP A 65 -4.68 6.55 -11.27
CA ASP A 65 -4.87 5.12 -11.43
C ASP A 65 -5.99 4.62 -10.50
N LEU A 66 -5.89 4.92 -9.22
CA LEU A 66 -6.92 4.55 -8.25
C LEU A 66 -8.28 5.23 -8.49
N ALA A 67 -8.29 6.44 -9.01
CA ALA A 67 -9.54 7.11 -9.39
C ALA A 67 -10.22 6.45 -10.59
N ALA A 68 -9.44 5.87 -11.51
CA ALA A 68 -9.94 5.14 -12.67
C ALA A 68 -10.27 3.67 -12.38
N ASN A 69 -9.79 3.12 -11.26
CA ASN A 69 -9.97 1.72 -10.91
C ASN A 69 -11.45 1.37 -10.67
N THR A 70 -11.89 0.28 -11.31
CA THR A 70 -13.25 -0.28 -11.18
C THR A 70 -13.28 -1.66 -10.55
N GLN A 71 -12.12 -2.23 -10.21
CA GLN A 71 -12.05 -3.55 -9.60
C GLN A 71 -12.56 -3.50 -8.14
N LYS A 72 -13.13 -4.63 -7.70
CA LYS A 72 -13.70 -4.74 -6.36
C LYS A 72 -12.64 -4.61 -5.25
N TRP A 73 -11.49 -5.23 -5.45
CA TRP A 73 -10.39 -5.24 -4.49
C TRP A 73 -9.20 -4.45 -5.01
N THR A 74 -8.49 -3.79 -4.11
CA THR A 74 -7.29 -3.05 -4.44
C THR A 74 -6.18 -3.41 -3.48
N ILE A 75 -5.07 -3.92 -4.02
CA ILE A 75 -3.91 -4.35 -3.24
C ILE A 75 -2.69 -3.57 -3.71
N ALA A 76 -2.02 -2.88 -2.82
CA ALA A 76 -0.73 -2.26 -3.07
C ALA A 76 0.39 -3.11 -2.46
N TYR A 77 1.54 -3.16 -3.12
CA TYR A 77 2.74 -3.75 -2.54
C TYR A 77 3.95 -2.85 -2.76
N MET A 78 4.81 -2.79 -1.77
CA MET A 78 6.02 -1.99 -1.76
C MET A 78 7.03 -2.54 -0.76
N HIS A 79 8.30 -2.11 -0.85
CA HIS A 79 9.32 -2.64 0.05
C HIS A 79 9.15 -2.14 1.50
N HIS A 80 9.02 -0.84 1.72
CA HIS A 80 9.04 -0.24 3.06
C HIS A 80 7.68 -0.30 3.75
N PRO A 81 7.61 -0.89 4.98
CA PRO A 81 6.36 -1.00 5.72
C PRO A 81 6.02 0.32 6.45
N PRO A 82 4.76 0.77 6.38
CA PRO A 82 4.31 1.93 7.17
C PRO A 82 4.17 1.63 8.67
N TYR A 83 3.97 0.37 9.01
CA TYR A 83 3.82 -0.13 10.38
C TYR A 83 4.67 -1.36 10.55
N THR A 84 5.67 -1.27 11.42
CA THR A 84 6.53 -2.40 11.80
C THR A 84 7.19 -2.14 13.15
N SER A 85 7.39 -3.21 13.90
CA SER A 85 8.10 -3.26 15.18
C SER A 85 8.99 -4.51 15.27
N GLY A 86 9.40 -5.04 14.12
CA GLY A 86 10.26 -6.20 14.00
C GLY A 86 11.74 -5.84 14.01
N SER A 87 12.48 -6.23 12.96
CA SER A 87 13.89 -5.88 12.79
C SER A 87 14.10 -4.40 12.45
N HIS A 88 13.05 -3.72 12.01
CA HIS A 88 12.97 -2.30 11.75
C HIS A 88 11.84 -1.66 12.55
N SER A 89 11.87 -0.34 12.74
CA SER A 89 10.88 0.37 13.55
C SER A 89 10.30 1.57 12.80
N SER A 90 9.02 1.51 12.51
CA SER A 90 8.30 2.64 11.93
C SER A 90 8.10 3.83 12.88
N GLU A 91 8.49 3.70 14.14
CA GLU A 91 8.52 4.80 15.11
C GLU A 91 9.83 5.58 15.06
N ASN A 92 10.94 4.93 14.69
CA ASN A 92 12.29 5.48 14.80
C ASN A 92 12.91 5.82 13.44
N GLU A 93 12.52 5.09 12.37
CA GLU A 93 13.09 5.27 11.03
C GLU A 93 12.34 6.38 10.27
N PRO A 94 13.03 7.46 9.86
CA PRO A 94 12.38 8.63 9.27
C PRO A 94 11.58 8.33 8.01
N ASP A 95 12.09 7.44 7.15
CA ASP A 95 11.44 7.11 5.88
C ASP A 95 10.14 6.31 6.11
N LEU A 96 10.17 5.31 7.01
CA LEU A 96 8.98 4.52 7.36
C LEU A 96 7.90 5.40 8.01
N LYS A 97 8.34 6.29 8.91
CA LYS A 97 7.47 7.26 9.54
C LYS A 97 6.84 8.22 8.52
N ALA A 98 7.63 8.75 7.58
CA ALA A 98 7.14 9.65 6.56
C ALA A 98 6.14 8.96 5.61
N ILE A 99 6.36 7.69 5.25
CA ILE A 99 5.41 6.87 4.48
C ILE A 99 4.08 6.77 5.24
N ARG A 100 4.12 6.40 6.52
CA ARG A 100 2.91 6.31 7.36
C ARG A 100 2.17 7.64 7.46
N GLU A 101 2.86 8.71 7.80
CA GLU A 101 2.23 10.00 8.09
C GLU A 101 1.71 10.73 6.84
N ARG A 102 2.34 10.53 5.69
CA ARG A 102 2.03 11.31 4.49
C ARG A 102 1.39 10.49 3.38
N PHE A 103 1.88 9.28 3.16
CA PHE A 103 1.49 8.49 1.98
C PHE A 103 0.28 7.58 2.25
N ILE A 104 0.25 6.87 3.38
CA ILE A 104 -0.81 5.88 3.65
C ILE A 104 -2.21 6.48 3.62
N ARG A 105 -2.37 7.69 4.12
CA ARG A 105 -3.67 8.39 4.04
C ARG A 105 -4.19 8.62 2.62
N ILE A 106 -3.29 8.64 1.63
CA ILE A 106 -3.69 8.73 0.22
C ILE A 106 -4.26 7.39 -0.21
N LEU A 107 -3.56 6.29 0.04
CA LEU A 107 -4.03 4.95 -0.30
C LEU A 107 -5.37 4.64 0.37
N GLU A 108 -5.51 4.97 1.65
CA GLU A 108 -6.76 4.78 2.40
C GLU A 108 -7.91 5.60 1.80
N ARG A 109 -7.69 6.87 1.47
CA ARG A 109 -8.71 7.74 0.85
C ARG A 109 -9.22 7.19 -0.49
N TYR A 110 -8.37 6.52 -1.25
CA TYR A 110 -8.74 5.93 -2.53
C TYR A 110 -9.19 4.46 -2.42
N GLY A 111 -9.35 3.93 -1.20
CA GLY A 111 -9.95 2.64 -0.97
C GLY A 111 -9.03 1.45 -1.22
N VAL A 112 -7.73 1.59 -1.02
CA VAL A 112 -6.81 0.46 -1.01
C VAL A 112 -7.11 -0.44 0.19
N ASP A 113 -7.39 -1.71 -0.08
CA ASP A 113 -7.85 -2.67 0.92
C ASP A 113 -6.71 -3.34 1.68
N MET A 114 -5.56 -3.53 1.02
CA MET A 114 -4.41 -4.23 1.61
C MET A 114 -3.10 -3.62 1.10
N ILE A 115 -2.12 -3.56 1.99
CA ILE A 115 -0.73 -3.21 1.66
C ILE A 115 0.17 -4.35 2.09
N ILE A 116 0.98 -4.86 1.17
CA ILE A 116 1.97 -5.92 1.40
C ILE A 116 3.36 -5.30 1.36
N CYS A 117 4.16 -5.57 2.38
CA CYS A 117 5.49 -5.00 2.53
C CYS A 117 6.56 -6.04 2.86
N GLY A 118 7.82 -5.64 2.66
CA GLY A 118 9.02 -6.38 3.04
C GLY A 118 9.82 -5.64 4.12
N HIS A 119 11.12 -5.49 3.89
CA HIS A 119 12.08 -4.73 4.68
C HIS A 119 12.32 -5.28 6.10
N SER A 120 11.31 -5.32 6.93
CA SER A 120 11.36 -5.94 8.26
C SER A 120 11.23 -7.47 8.10
N HIS A 121 12.26 -8.21 8.50
CA HIS A 121 12.37 -9.66 8.26
C HIS A 121 11.56 -10.47 9.29
N VAL A 122 10.28 -10.13 9.41
CA VAL A 122 9.32 -10.76 10.32
C VAL A 122 7.97 -10.88 9.62
N TYR A 123 7.13 -11.78 10.12
CA TYR A 123 5.72 -11.79 9.76
C TYR A 123 4.95 -10.89 10.72
N GLU A 124 4.42 -9.81 10.20
CA GLU A 124 3.54 -8.89 10.93
C GLU A 124 2.24 -8.71 10.16
N ARG A 125 1.15 -8.58 10.90
CA ARG A 125 -0.14 -8.22 10.37
C ARG A 125 -0.85 -7.30 11.34
N SER A 126 -1.22 -6.13 10.85
CA SER A 126 -2.02 -5.17 11.63
C SER A 126 -3.47 -5.62 11.78
N TYR A 127 -4.19 -5.02 12.69
CA TYR A 127 -5.64 -4.92 12.60
C TYR A 127 -6.05 -4.27 11.27
N PHE A 128 -7.32 -4.35 10.92
CA PHE A 128 -7.84 -3.56 9.81
C PHE A 128 -7.92 -2.09 10.25
N LEU A 129 -6.88 -1.34 9.92
CA LEU A 129 -6.66 0.03 10.37
C LEU A 129 -7.50 1.03 9.57
N ASN A 130 -7.86 2.13 10.21
CA ASN A 130 -8.49 3.27 9.58
C ASN A 130 -8.12 4.56 10.31
N GLY A 131 -7.63 5.56 9.58
CA GLY A 131 -7.34 6.88 10.13
C GLY A 131 -6.14 6.94 11.09
N TYR A 132 -5.31 5.91 11.14
CA TYR A 132 -4.15 5.86 12.02
C TYR A 132 -2.85 6.17 11.26
N TYR A 133 -2.27 7.34 11.48
CA TYR A 133 -1.06 7.81 10.77
C TYR A 133 0.03 8.35 11.69
N THR A 134 -0.13 8.21 13.00
CA THR A 134 0.73 8.83 14.01
C THR A 134 1.48 7.80 14.85
N ASN A 135 2.14 8.22 15.93
CA ASN A 135 2.91 7.35 16.81
C ASN A 135 2.02 6.33 17.53
N TYR A 136 2.58 5.19 17.88
CA TYR A 136 1.86 4.11 18.56
C TYR A 136 1.19 4.56 19.86
N SER A 137 1.78 5.55 20.58
CA SER A 137 1.22 6.10 21.80
C SER A 137 -0.14 6.78 21.63
N THR A 138 -0.50 7.13 20.41
CA THR A 138 -1.80 7.74 20.07
C THR A 138 -2.79 6.72 19.51
N PHE A 139 -2.38 5.45 19.36
CA PHE A 139 -3.25 4.41 18.85
C PHE A 139 -4.42 4.14 19.80
N ASN A 140 -5.62 4.15 19.24
CA ASN A 140 -6.84 3.82 19.96
C ASN A 140 -7.62 2.77 19.16
N LEU A 141 -7.79 1.60 19.75
CA LEU A 141 -8.41 0.47 19.08
C LEU A 141 -9.84 0.77 18.60
N ALA A 142 -10.61 1.52 19.37
CA ALA A 142 -12.00 1.82 19.04
C ALA A 142 -12.16 2.79 17.88
N THR A 143 -11.19 3.70 17.68
CA THR A 143 -11.28 4.75 16.65
C THR A 143 -10.40 4.49 15.43
N HIS A 144 -9.36 3.67 15.58
CA HIS A 144 -8.39 3.42 14.51
C HIS A 144 -8.50 2.03 13.88
N THR A 145 -9.55 1.26 14.19
CA THR A 145 -9.78 -0.02 13.55
C THR A 145 -11.22 -0.14 13.03
N LYS A 146 -11.36 -0.70 11.83
CA LYS A 146 -12.66 -1.10 11.27
C LYS A 146 -13.05 -2.52 11.70
N SER A 147 -12.07 -3.34 12.07
CA SER A 147 -12.27 -4.70 12.56
C SER A 147 -11.13 -5.11 13.47
N THR A 148 -11.47 -5.77 14.56
CA THR A 148 -10.52 -6.40 15.48
C THR A 148 -10.29 -7.88 15.16
N SER A 149 -10.86 -8.38 14.05
CA SER A 149 -10.58 -9.73 13.58
C SER A 149 -9.09 -9.94 13.41
N THR A 150 -8.58 -11.04 13.94
CA THR A 150 -7.18 -11.41 13.74
C THR A 150 -6.90 -11.83 12.31
N GLY A 151 -7.95 -12.08 11.48
CA GLY A 151 -7.87 -12.67 10.14
C GLY A 151 -7.16 -14.03 10.13
N LYS A 152 -6.77 -14.56 11.29
CA LYS A 152 -6.20 -15.89 11.41
C LYS A 152 -7.31 -16.90 11.27
N TYR A 153 -7.19 -17.82 10.33
CA TYR A 153 -8.11 -18.92 10.22
C TYR A 153 -7.77 -19.97 11.28
N ASP A 154 -8.57 -20.04 12.32
CA ASP A 154 -8.41 -20.95 13.46
C ASP A 154 -9.69 -21.74 13.78
N ASN A 155 -10.64 -21.78 12.83
CA ASN A 155 -11.95 -22.41 12.95
C ASN A 155 -12.82 -21.84 14.10
N THR A 156 -12.50 -20.68 14.62
CA THR A 156 -13.35 -20.01 15.62
C THR A 156 -14.25 -18.97 14.94
N ALA A 157 -15.28 -18.51 15.63
CA ALA A 157 -16.15 -17.43 15.15
C ALA A 157 -15.40 -16.11 14.91
N ASN A 158 -14.19 -15.95 15.47
CA ASN A 158 -13.34 -14.78 15.30
C ASN A 158 -12.36 -14.90 14.12
N SER A 159 -12.29 -16.03 13.46
CA SER A 159 -11.45 -16.26 12.29
C SER A 159 -12.14 -15.85 10.98
N CYS A 160 -13.07 -14.92 11.04
CA CYS A 160 -13.79 -14.48 9.86
C CYS A 160 -12.88 -13.73 8.90
N PRO A 161 -13.02 -13.96 7.58
CA PRO A 161 -12.39 -13.12 6.58
C PRO A 161 -12.91 -11.69 6.69
N PHE A 162 -12.10 -10.72 6.26
CA PHE A 162 -12.59 -9.37 6.04
C PHE A 162 -13.62 -9.38 4.91
N ILE A 163 -14.81 -8.88 5.21
CA ILE A 163 -15.88 -8.77 4.22
C ILE A 163 -15.94 -7.30 3.78
N LYS A 164 -15.70 -7.06 2.50
CA LYS A 164 -15.91 -5.75 1.90
C LYS A 164 -17.39 -5.61 1.56
N THR A 165 -18.07 -4.74 2.27
CA THR A 165 -19.50 -4.45 2.06
C THR A 165 -19.73 -3.28 1.11
N GLU A 166 -18.70 -2.47 0.89
CA GLU A 166 -18.73 -1.27 0.05
C GLU A 166 -17.66 -1.37 -1.04
N ASP A 167 -17.94 -0.82 -2.22
CA ASP A 167 -17.01 -0.89 -3.37
C ASP A 167 -15.83 0.06 -3.26
N LYS A 168 -15.90 1.05 -2.37
CA LYS A 168 -14.77 1.93 -2.01
C LYS A 168 -14.79 2.19 -0.51
N ALA A 169 -13.60 2.32 0.10
CA ALA A 169 -13.50 2.79 1.46
C ALA A 169 -13.99 4.25 1.51
N THR A 170 -15.05 4.49 2.25
CA THR A 170 -15.58 5.83 2.55
C THR A 170 -14.99 6.35 3.85
#